data_aa9898c22812111803f6844b112c3a0c
#
_entry.id   aa9898c22812111803f6844b112c3a0c
#
_cell.length_a   1.000
_cell.length_b   1.000
_cell.length_c   1.000
_cell.angle_alpha   90.00
_cell.angle_beta   90.00
_cell.angle_gamma   90.00
#
_symmetry.space_group_name_H-M   'P 1'
#
loop_
_entity.id
_entity.type
_entity.pdbx_description
1 polymer ?
#
loop_
_entity_poly.entity_id
_entity_poly.type
_entity_poly.pdbx_seq_one_letter_code
_entity_poly.pdbx_strand_id
1 'polypeptide(L)'
;MRIVPFLLKNSKRTLILAVIAGVISGAANTGLLAVINSALSSEGQARTRLMWLFFGLCIFLPLTRGISEMILNQIGQNALFELRIKLCRQILGAPLQRLESLGAHRLLAALTDDVPAITNVVTVIPILCISIAVVITCLIYLGWLSWVVLLMTLGFMVLGIITYQIPVLRAIKTLGKAREEADALLKHFRALTQGTKELKLHHQRREAFLSDVLSTTADSMRRFNISGLRIYTAAGSWGQILVFVVIGLVVFWMPTMKQIDTKTLTGYTLTLIYLMTPLQVMMNLMPTLGRVNVALKKVEDLGLALTSGRVEGEGGSLKLRGSDWQSLELVGVTHEYKVESVDANFMLGPINMKLYPGELVFIVGGNGSGKTTLAKLITGLYAPDEGEIRLNGEPITDENREDYRQLFSVIFSDF
;
A
#
# COMPACT_ATOMS: atom_id res chain seq x y z
N MET A 1 -13.76 2.60 2.08
CA MET A 1 -13.69 4.07 1.80
C MET A 1 -13.52 4.98 3.03
N ARG A 2 -13.47 4.47 4.28
CA ARG A 2 -13.31 5.30 5.50
C ARG A 2 -11.88 5.71 5.83
N ILE A 3 -10.87 5.01 5.31
CA ILE A 3 -9.44 5.29 5.60
C ILE A 3 -8.95 6.51 4.81
N VAL A 4 -9.34 6.66 3.55
CA VAL A 4 -8.98 7.84 2.73
C VAL A 4 -9.45 9.15 3.36
N PRO A 5 -10.73 9.28 3.79
CA PRO A 5 -11.18 10.47 4.52
C PRO A 5 -10.49 10.64 5.89
N PHE A 6 -10.04 9.58 6.54
CA PHE A 6 -9.26 9.66 7.77
C PHE A 6 -7.85 10.25 7.52
N LEU A 7 -7.14 9.75 6.51
CA LEU A 7 -5.84 10.29 6.09
C LEU A 7 -5.93 11.77 5.66
N LEU A 8 -7.05 12.12 5.01
CA LEU A 8 -7.31 13.49 4.55
C LEU A 8 -7.83 14.41 5.66
N LYS A 9 -8.42 13.88 6.74
CA LYS A 9 -9.08 14.70 7.77
C LYS A 9 -8.11 15.60 8.53
N ASN A 10 -6.92 15.09 8.87
CA ASN A 10 -5.91 15.84 9.63
C ASN A 10 -5.05 16.76 8.77
N SER A 11 -5.03 16.56 7.44
CA SER A 11 -4.12 17.29 6.52
C SER A 11 -4.82 17.94 5.34
N LYS A 12 -6.17 18.07 5.35
CA LYS A 12 -6.95 18.60 4.21
C LYS A 12 -6.44 19.95 3.70
N ARG A 13 -6.21 20.91 4.61
CA ARG A 13 -5.77 22.24 4.22
C ARG A 13 -4.38 22.22 3.58
N THR A 14 -3.46 21.47 4.16
CA THR A 14 -2.08 21.38 3.66
C THR A 14 -2.02 20.61 2.33
N LEU A 15 -2.85 19.57 2.16
CA LEU A 15 -2.98 18.85 0.89
C LEU A 15 -3.56 19.75 -0.21
N ILE A 16 -4.61 20.52 0.09
CA ILE A 16 -5.20 21.48 -0.86
C ILE A 16 -4.17 22.54 -1.25
N LEU A 17 -3.43 23.09 -0.29
CA LEU A 17 -2.36 24.06 -0.56
C LEU A 17 -1.26 23.47 -1.44
N ALA A 18 -0.85 22.23 -1.17
CA ALA A 18 0.17 21.54 -1.96
C ALA A 18 -0.32 21.26 -3.40
N VAL A 19 -1.59 20.88 -3.57
CA VAL A 19 -2.20 20.69 -4.90
C VAL A 19 -2.30 22.01 -5.64
N ILE A 20 -2.73 23.10 -4.98
CA ILE A 20 -2.79 24.44 -5.58
C ILE A 20 -1.41 24.89 -6.00
N ALA A 21 -0.39 24.75 -5.13
CA ALA A 21 1.00 25.09 -5.45
C ALA A 21 1.51 24.27 -6.64
N GLY A 22 1.15 22.98 -6.72
CA GLY A 22 1.46 22.09 -7.84
C GLY A 22 0.79 22.55 -9.15
N VAL A 23 -0.48 22.92 -9.10
CA VAL A 23 -1.22 23.46 -10.27
C VAL A 23 -0.59 24.77 -10.75
N ILE A 24 -0.26 25.67 -9.83
CA ILE A 24 0.45 26.93 -10.15
C ILE A 24 1.81 26.64 -10.79
N SER A 25 2.57 25.70 -10.23
CA SER A 25 3.85 25.25 -10.80
C SER A 25 3.67 24.65 -12.19
N GLY A 26 2.62 23.84 -12.40
CA GLY A 26 2.29 23.28 -13.72
C GLY A 26 1.95 24.33 -14.76
N ALA A 27 1.14 25.31 -14.40
CA ALA A 27 0.80 26.44 -15.26
C ALA A 27 2.02 27.33 -15.57
N ALA A 28 2.86 27.57 -14.59
CA ALA A 28 4.08 28.34 -14.76
C ALA A 28 5.10 27.63 -15.68
N ASN A 29 5.13 26.30 -15.71
CA ASN A 29 5.92 25.54 -16.69
C ASN A 29 5.48 25.80 -18.13
N THR A 30 4.16 25.82 -18.39
CA THR A 30 3.64 26.19 -19.71
C THR A 30 3.93 27.66 -20.03
N GLY A 31 3.88 28.55 -19.01
CA GLY A 31 4.32 29.94 -19.14
C GLY A 31 5.79 30.06 -19.56
N LEU A 32 6.67 29.21 -19.02
CA LEU A 32 8.08 29.17 -19.40
C LEU A 32 8.23 28.84 -20.91
N LEU A 33 7.45 27.87 -21.42
CA LEU A 33 7.44 27.55 -22.88
C LEU A 33 6.97 28.71 -23.71
N ALA A 34 5.93 29.42 -23.27
CA ALA A 34 5.43 30.62 -23.95
C ALA A 34 6.47 31.75 -23.98
N VAL A 35 7.22 31.94 -22.87
CA VAL A 35 8.32 32.91 -22.79
C VAL A 35 9.45 32.52 -23.73
N ILE A 36 9.86 31.26 -23.77
CA ILE A 36 10.89 30.77 -24.72
C ILE A 36 10.45 31.04 -26.16
N ASN A 37 9.23 30.64 -26.51
CA ASN A 37 8.70 30.83 -27.85
C ASN A 37 8.64 32.31 -28.25
N SER A 38 8.25 33.19 -27.30
CA SER A 38 8.21 34.63 -27.53
C SER A 38 9.61 35.24 -27.62
N ALA A 39 10.57 34.75 -26.83
CA ALA A 39 11.95 35.24 -26.84
C ALA A 39 12.69 34.92 -28.15
N LEU A 40 12.39 33.75 -28.75
CA LEU A 40 12.96 33.33 -30.04
C LEU A 40 12.53 34.24 -31.22
N SER A 41 11.39 34.91 -31.06
CA SER A 41 10.80 35.76 -32.09
C SER A 41 10.85 37.29 -31.76
N SER A 42 11.48 37.66 -30.65
CA SER A 42 11.52 39.06 -30.19
C SER A 42 12.93 39.64 -30.30
N GLU A 43 13.01 40.94 -30.62
CA GLU A 43 14.28 41.70 -30.72
C GLU A 43 14.29 42.86 -29.76
N GLY A 44 15.50 43.37 -29.44
CA GLY A 44 15.70 44.60 -28.65
C GLY A 44 15.23 44.49 -27.19
N GLN A 45 14.61 45.57 -26.69
CA GLN A 45 14.20 45.72 -25.28
C GLN A 45 13.17 44.65 -24.84
N ALA A 46 12.32 44.15 -25.75
CA ALA A 46 11.36 43.09 -25.45
C ALA A 46 12.08 41.79 -25.08
N ARG A 47 13.17 41.46 -25.75
CA ARG A 47 14.00 40.28 -25.46
C ARG A 47 14.65 40.35 -24.07
N THR A 48 15.10 41.53 -23.66
CA THR A 48 15.70 41.73 -22.32
C THR A 48 14.66 41.53 -21.20
N ARG A 49 13.42 42.01 -21.37
CA ARG A 49 12.34 41.77 -20.40
C ARG A 49 11.99 40.27 -20.29
N LEU A 50 11.90 39.60 -21.42
CA LEU A 50 11.64 38.15 -21.47
C LEU A 50 12.78 37.35 -20.83
N MET A 51 14.03 37.79 -20.95
CA MET A 51 15.19 37.18 -20.29
C MET A 51 15.06 37.21 -18.77
N TRP A 52 14.72 38.37 -18.16
CA TRP A 52 14.53 38.45 -16.73
C TRP A 52 13.35 37.63 -16.23
N LEU A 53 12.25 37.60 -17.00
CA LEU A 53 11.09 36.76 -16.69
C LEU A 53 11.42 35.25 -16.80
N PHE A 54 12.22 34.85 -17.78
CA PHE A 54 12.71 33.49 -17.92
C PHE A 54 13.55 33.06 -16.71
N PHE A 55 14.58 33.83 -16.34
CA PHE A 55 15.42 33.51 -15.19
C PHE A 55 14.64 33.55 -13.87
N GLY A 56 13.70 34.44 -13.73
CA GLY A 56 12.77 34.47 -12.58
C GLY A 56 11.95 33.18 -12.49
N LEU A 57 11.38 32.74 -13.60
CA LEU A 57 10.63 31.46 -13.65
C LEU A 57 11.54 30.24 -13.43
N CYS A 58 12.77 30.24 -13.94
CA CYS A 58 13.75 29.15 -13.72
C CYS A 58 14.08 28.94 -12.25
N ILE A 59 14.05 29.98 -11.42
CA ILE A 59 14.29 29.91 -9.98
C ILE A 59 12.97 29.59 -9.25
N PHE A 60 11.90 30.24 -9.64
CA PHE A 60 10.59 30.11 -8.99
C PHE A 60 10.01 28.68 -9.10
N LEU A 61 10.12 28.06 -10.28
CA LEU A 61 9.56 26.73 -10.55
C LEU A 61 10.16 25.61 -9.68
N PRO A 62 11.48 25.41 -9.64
CA PRO A 62 12.05 24.36 -8.80
C PRO A 62 11.86 24.62 -7.32
N LEU A 63 11.85 25.90 -6.88
CA LEU A 63 11.59 26.25 -5.48
C LEU A 63 10.16 25.87 -5.07
N THR A 64 9.16 26.30 -5.83
CA THR A 64 7.74 26.01 -5.53
C THR A 64 7.46 24.50 -5.60
N ARG A 65 8.04 23.80 -6.57
CA ARG A 65 7.94 22.35 -6.69
C ARG A 65 8.62 21.65 -5.51
N GLY A 66 9.84 22.04 -5.16
CA GLY A 66 10.60 21.43 -4.05
C GLY A 66 9.89 21.62 -2.71
N ILE A 67 9.39 22.82 -2.42
CA ILE A 67 8.59 23.09 -1.21
C ILE A 67 7.33 22.22 -1.19
N SER A 68 6.60 22.15 -2.29
CA SER A 68 5.40 21.32 -2.40
C SER A 68 5.71 19.83 -2.16
N GLU A 69 6.76 19.29 -2.80
CA GLU A 69 7.19 17.90 -2.62
C GLU A 69 7.65 17.61 -1.18
N MET A 70 8.37 18.51 -0.53
CA MET A 70 8.78 18.37 0.88
C MET A 70 7.55 18.30 1.82
N ILE A 71 6.61 19.21 1.66
CA ILE A 71 5.38 19.23 2.46
C ILE A 71 4.59 17.94 2.28
N LEU A 72 4.46 17.47 1.04
CA LEU A 72 3.72 16.25 0.73
C LEU A 72 4.38 15.00 1.27
N ASN A 73 5.71 14.92 1.17
CA ASN A 73 6.47 13.82 1.77
C ASN A 73 6.30 13.79 3.29
N GLN A 74 6.31 14.94 3.96
CA GLN A 74 6.06 15.02 5.39
C GLN A 74 4.65 14.55 5.76
N ILE A 75 3.62 14.99 5.00
CA ILE A 75 2.24 14.52 5.19
C ILE A 75 2.15 13.01 5.01
N GLY A 76 2.79 12.45 3.96
CA GLY A 76 2.81 11.03 3.68
C GLY A 76 3.44 10.22 4.82
N GLN A 77 4.59 10.67 5.35
CA GLN A 77 5.27 10.00 6.46
C GLN A 77 4.48 10.08 7.78
N ASN A 78 3.87 11.22 8.06
CA ASN A 78 3.00 11.36 9.24
C ASN A 78 1.77 10.45 9.13
N ALA A 79 1.14 10.38 7.96
CA ALA A 79 0.01 9.49 7.71
C ALA A 79 0.40 8.01 7.85
N LEU A 80 1.61 7.64 7.39
CA LEU A 80 2.18 6.30 7.57
C LEU A 80 2.35 5.96 9.06
N PHE A 81 2.93 6.89 9.82
CA PHE A 81 3.12 6.74 11.25
C PHE A 81 1.78 6.56 11.99
N GLU A 82 0.82 7.47 11.78
CA GLU A 82 -0.50 7.40 12.42
C GLU A 82 -1.24 6.10 12.09
N LEU A 83 -1.20 5.66 10.83
CA LEU A 83 -1.88 4.44 10.40
C LEU A 83 -1.23 3.20 11.02
N ARG A 84 0.10 3.13 11.07
CA ARG A 84 0.82 2.03 11.73
C ARG A 84 0.49 1.94 13.20
N ILE A 85 0.58 3.06 13.93
CA ILE A 85 0.26 3.09 15.36
C ILE A 85 -1.19 2.71 15.62
N LYS A 86 -2.11 3.19 14.79
CA LYS A 86 -3.53 2.81 14.89
C LYS A 86 -3.73 1.30 14.71
N LEU A 87 -3.12 0.70 13.67
CA LEU A 87 -3.21 -0.74 13.46
C LEU A 87 -2.55 -1.54 14.59
N CYS A 88 -1.39 -1.10 15.08
CA CYS A 88 -0.75 -1.75 16.23
C CYS A 88 -1.66 -1.72 17.47
N ARG A 89 -2.31 -0.59 17.76
CA ARG A 89 -3.28 -0.51 18.86
C ARG A 89 -4.48 -1.44 18.64
N GLN A 90 -5.00 -1.52 17.42
CA GLN A 90 -6.09 -2.45 17.11
C GLN A 90 -5.67 -3.91 17.25
N ILE A 91 -4.44 -4.26 16.86
CA ILE A 91 -3.89 -5.60 17.03
C ILE A 91 -3.74 -5.92 18.53
N LEU A 92 -3.14 -5.01 19.31
CA LEU A 92 -2.95 -5.22 20.74
C LEU A 92 -4.27 -5.26 21.54
N GLY A 93 -5.30 -4.55 21.09
CA GLY A 93 -6.63 -4.57 21.71
C GLY A 93 -7.55 -5.69 21.19
N ALA A 94 -7.11 -6.51 20.24
CA ALA A 94 -7.92 -7.60 19.73
C ALA A 94 -7.70 -8.88 20.55
N PRO A 95 -8.76 -9.71 20.78
CA PRO A 95 -8.63 -10.99 21.46
C PRO A 95 -7.60 -11.90 20.78
N LEU A 96 -6.76 -12.58 21.60
CA LEU A 96 -5.67 -13.43 21.11
C LEU A 96 -6.18 -14.52 20.13
N GLN A 97 -7.31 -15.15 20.44
CA GLN A 97 -7.94 -16.17 19.58
C GLN A 97 -8.18 -15.66 18.15
N ARG A 98 -8.55 -14.38 18.02
CA ARG A 98 -8.78 -13.77 16.72
C ARG A 98 -7.48 -13.46 15.98
N LEU A 99 -6.45 -13.04 16.70
CA LEU A 99 -5.12 -12.82 16.12
C LEU A 99 -4.54 -14.14 15.59
N GLU A 100 -4.71 -15.21 16.34
CA GLU A 100 -4.27 -16.56 15.92
C GLU A 100 -5.06 -17.07 14.71
N SER A 101 -6.38 -16.85 14.64
CA SER A 101 -7.20 -17.22 13.47
C SER A 101 -6.83 -16.42 12.22
N LEU A 102 -6.47 -15.15 12.35
CA LEU A 102 -6.01 -14.31 11.23
C LEU A 102 -4.60 -14.69 10.76
N GLY A 103 -3.79 -15.22 11.67
CA GLY A 103 -2.41 -15.63 11.43
C GLY A 103 -1.41 -14.46 11.39
N ALA A 104 -0.26 -14.64 12.03
CA ALA A 104 0.79 -13.63 12.14
C ALA A 104 1.27 -13.10 10.79
N HIS A 105 1.27 -13.93 9.74
CA HIS A 105 1.69 -13.54 8.39
C HIS A 105 0.80 -12.45 7.76
N ARG A 106 -0.53 -12.50 7.98
CA ARG A 106 -1.46 -11.47 7.48
C ARG A 106 -1.28 -10.14 8.21
N LEU A 107 -1.09 -10.20 9.54
CA LEU A 107 -0.83 -9.03 10.36
C LEU A 107 0.48 -8.34 9.96
N LEU A 108 1.53 -9.12 9.77
CA LEU A 108 2.84 -8.62 9.33
C LEU A 108 2.74 -7.99 7.93
N ALA A 109 2.12 -8.68 6.97
CA ALA A 109 1.94 -8.17 5.61
C ALA A 109 1.15 -6.85 5.59
N ALA A 110 0.12 -6.72 6.43
CA ALA A 110 -0.63 -5.45 6.54
C ALA A 110 0.26 -4.30 7.02
N LEU A 111 1.12 -4.53 8.03
CA LEU A 111 2.00 -3.50 8.59
C LEU A 111 3.19 -3.16 7.69
N THR A 112 3.75 -4.15 6.97
CA THR A 112 4.97 -3.97 6.15
C THR A 112 4.70 -3.61 4.70
N ASP A 113 3.64 -4.15 4.08
CA ASP A 113 3.37 -4.01 2.65
C ASP A 113 2.14 -3.16 2.34
N ASP A 114 1.00 -3.45 3.00
CA ASP A 114 -0.26 -2.81 2.65
C ASP A 114 -0.34 -1.36 3.16
N VAL A 115 0.13 -1.08 4.38
CA VAL A 115 0.14 0.28 4.94
C VAL A 115 1.04 1.23 4.14
N PRO A 116 2.29 0.89 3.77
CA PRO A 116 3.09 1.71 2.87
C PRO A 116 2.46 1.91 1.49
N ALA A 117 1.81 0.88 0.93
CA ALA A 117 1.12 1.00 -0.35
C ALA A 117 -0.02 2.04 -0.30
N ILE A 118 -0.78 2.07 0.79
CA ILE A 118 -1.85 3.07 1.01
C ILE A 118 -1.27 4.47 1.14
N THR A 119 -0.22 4.64 1.95
CA THR A 119 0.36 5.97 2.19
C THR A 119 1.09 6.53 0.99
N ASN A 120 1.57 5.68 0.10
CA ASN A 120 2.17 6.10 -1.18
C ASN A 120 1.18 6.89 -2.07
N VAL A 121 -0.15 6.74 -1.87
CA VAL A 121 -1.16 7.57 -2.55
C VAL A 121 -0.99 9.04 -2.24
N VAL A 122 -0.62 9.37 -1.01
CA VAL A 122 -0.43 10.77 -0.58
C VAL A 122 0.65 11.46 -1.40
N THR A 123 1.68 10.72 -1.84
CA THR A 123 2.74 11.23 -2.72
C THR A 123 2.37 11.18 -4.20
N VAL A 124 1.57 10.20 -4.62
CA VAL A 124 1.17 9.99 -6.02
C VAL A 124 0.11 10.98 -6.48
N ILE A 125 -0.90 11.27 -5.65
CA ILE A 125 -2.00 12.18 -6.01
C ILE A 125 -1.50 13.56 -6.46
N PRO A 126 -0.60 14.24 -5.74
CA PRO A 126 -0.11 15.56 -6.16
C PRO A 126 0.66 15.52 -7.48
N ILE A 127 1.50 14.50 -7.67
CA ILE A 127 2.24 14.32 -8.93
C ILE A 127 1.26 14.17 -10.11
N LEU A 128 0.17 13.44 -9.91
CA LEU A 128 -0.92 13.34 -10.90
C LEU A 128 -1.60 14.68 -11.12
N CYS A 129 -1.94 15.41 -10.05
CA CYS A 129 -2.58 16.73 -10.17
C CYS A 129 -1.68 17.74 -10.92
N ILE A 130 -0.38 17.75 -10.62
CA ILE A 130 0.59 18.57 -11.34
C ILE A 130 0.64 18.18 -12.81
N SER A 131 0.76 16.87 -13.11
CA SER A 131 0.83 16.37 -14.48
C SER A 131 -0.44 16.69 -15.27
N ILE A 132 -1.62 16.53 -14.66
CA ILE A 132 -2.91 16.90 -15.25
C ILE A 132 -2.96 18.42 -15.52
N ALA A 133 -2.53 19.24 -14.57
CA ALA A 133 -2.52 20.69 -14.73
C ALA A 133 -1.60 21.12 -15.89
N VAL A 134 -0.41 20.52 -15.99
CA VAL A 134 0.52 20.76 -17.11
C VAL A 134 -0.12 20.35 -18.44
N VAL A 135 -0.74 19.17 -18.51
CA VAL A 135 -1.42 18.73 -19.73
C VAL A 135 -2.53 19.70 -20.13
N ILE A 136 -3.40 20.08 -19.20
CA ILE A 136 -4.50 21.02 -19.45
C ILE A 136 -3.97 22.36 -19.93
N THR A 137 -2.97 22.94 -19.27
CA THR A 137 -2.42 24.25 -19.65
C THR A 137 -1.69 24.20 -20.98
N CYS A 138 -1.00 23.09 -21.30
CA CYS A 138 -0.41 22.88 -22.62
C CYS A 138 -1.48 22.77 -23.72
N LEU A 139 -2.58 22.06 -23.47
CA LEU A 139 -3.70 21.96 -24.41
C LEU A 139 -4.38 23.33 -24.62
N ILE A 140 -4.58 24.11 -23.56
CA ILE A 140 -5.10 25.49 -23.67
C ILE A 140 -4.16 26.34 -24.52
N TYR A 141 -2.85 26.26 -24.30
CA TYR A 141 -1.85 26.99 -25.07
C TYR A 141 -1.82 26.57 -26.54
N LEU A 142 -1.90 25.26 -26.85
CA LEU A 142 -2.05 24.75 -28.21
C LEU A 142 -3.33 25.25 -28.89
N GLY A 143 -4.44 25.28 -28.17
CA GLY A 143 -5.72 25.79 -28.65
C GLY A 143 -5.69 27.28 -28.96
N TRP A 144 -4.97 28.06 -28.15
CA TRP A 144 -4.75 29.49 -28.38
C TRP A 144 -3.90 29.74 -29.64
N LEU A 145 -2.89 28.88 -29.89
CA LEU A 145 -2.08 28.99 -31.10
C LEU A 145 -2.85 28.53 -32.35
N SER A 146 -3.51 27.35 -32.28
CA SER A 146 -4.34 26.83 -33.37
C SER A 146 -5.31 25.74 -32.90
N TRP A 147 -6.58 25.93 -33.23
CA TRP A 147 -7.63 24.94 -32.97
C TRP A 147 -7.43 23.61 -33.71
N VAL A 148 -6.85 23.65 -34.92
CA VAL A 148 -6.57 22.45 -35.73
C VAL A 148 -5.52 21.57 -35.08
N VAL A 149 -4.42 22.16 -34.55
CA VAL A 149 -3.37 21.40 -33.85
C VAL A 149 -3.91 20.81 -32.55
N LEU A 150 -4.77 21.56 -31.82
CA LEU A 150 -5.43 21.04 -30.62
C LEU A 150 -6.25 19.78 -30.94
N LEU A 151 -7.11 19.84 -31.98
CA LEU A 151 -7.95 18.71 -32.38
C LEU A 151 -7.11 17.51 -32.82
N MET A 152 -6.06 17.73 -33.60
CA MET A 152 -5.11 16.67 -33.94
C MET A 152 -4.48 16.05 -32.71
N THR A 153 -3.96 16.86 -31.81
CA THR A 153 -3.31 16.39 -30.57
C THR A 153 -4.29 15.58 -29.71
N LEU A 154 -5.52 16.07 -29.52
CA LEU A 154 -6.56 15.36 -28.80
C LEU A 154 -6.92 14.01 -29.47
N GLY A 155 -7.08 13.98 -30.79
CA GLY A 155 -7.35 12.76 -31.54
C GLY A 155 -6.25 11.70 -31.34
N PHE A 156 -4.98 12.12 -31.44
CA PHE A 156 -3.84 11.24 -31.21
C PHE A 156 -3.67 10.84 -29.73
N MET A 157 -4.02 11.71 -28.78
CA MET A 157 -4.06 11.35 -27.37
C MET A 157 -5.10 10.25 -27.10
N VAL A 158 -6.32 10.39 -27.63
CA VAL A 158 -7.36 9.37 -27.48
C VAL A 158 -6.92 8.04 -28.14
N LEU A 159 -6.38 8.10 -29.36
CA LEU A 159 -5.82 6.94 -30.05
C LEU A 159 -4.70 6.29 -29.22
N GLY A 160 -3.79 7.11 -28.70
CA GLY A 160 -2.69 6.67 -27.82
C GLY A 160 -3.20 5.96 -26.57
N ILE A 161 -4.17 6.54 -25.88
CA ILE A 161 -4.77 5.93 -24.68
C ILE A 161 -5.37 4.57 -25.01
N ILE A 162 -6.18 4.48 -26.06
CA ILE A 162 -6.85 3.23 -26.47
C ILE A 162 -5.82 2.15 -26.83
N THR A 163 -4.86 2.49 -27.70
CA THR A 163 -3.86 1.53 -28.18
C THR A 163 -2.83 1.14 -27.13
N TYR A 164 -2.56 2.00 -26.17
CA TYR A 164 -1.68 1.73 -25.03
C TYR A 164 -2.35 0.84 -23.98
N GLN A 165 -3.64 1.02 -23.72
CA GLN A 165 -4.32 0.36 -22.61
C GLN A 165 -4.41 -1.16 -22.81
N ILE A 166 -4.59 -1.63 -24.05
CA ILE A 166 -4.68 -3.06 -24.36
C ILE A 166 -3.38 -3.82 -24.02
N PRO A 167 -2.18 -3.42 -24.51
CA PRO A 167 -0.93 -4.06 -24.13
C PRO A 167 -0.62 -3.96 -22.64
N VAL A 168 -0.90 -2.82 -22.00
CA VAL A 168 -0.64 -2.61 -20.57
C VAL A 168 -1.47 -3.54 -19.70
N LEU A 169 -2.76 -3.73 -19.99
CA LEU A 169 -3.59 -4.70 -19.27
C LEU A 169 -3.05 -6.13 -19.39
N ARG A 170 -2.54 -6.52 -20.57
CA ARG A 170 -1.86 -7.81 -20.78
C ARG A 170 -0.55 -7.89 -19.95
N ALA A 171 0.25 -6.83 -19.95
CA ALA A 171 1.46 -6.75 -19.15
C ALA A 171 1.17 -6.90 -17.64
N ILE A 172 0.17 -6.19 -17.11
CA ILE A 172 -0.25 -6.28 -15.72
C ILE A 172 -0.69 -7.71 -15.36
N LYS A 173 -1.47 -8.37 -16.23
CA LYS A 173 -1.88 -9.77 -16.03
C LYS A 173 -0.67 -10.72 -16.00
N THR A 174 0.30 -10.51 -16.88
CA THR A 174 1.52 -11.34 -16.94
C THR A 174 2.41 -11.09 -15.72
N LEU A 175 2.57 -9.85 -15.28
CA LEU A 175 3.29 -9.49 -14.06
C LEU A 175 2.56 -9.98 -12.79
N GLY A 176 1.23 -10.11 -12.85
CA GLY A 176 0.44 -10.75 -11.80
C GLY A 176 0.85 -12.21 -11.59
N LYS A 177 1.00 -12.99 -12.68
CA LYS A 177 1.52 -14.36 -12.63
C LYS A 177 2.94 -14.44 -12.06
N ALA A 178 3.81 -13.49 -12.45
CA ALA A 178 5.15 -13.42 -11.87
C ALA A 178 5.11 -13.20 -10.34
N ARG A 179 4.12 -12.47 -9.84
CA ARG A 179 3.93 -12.28 -8.40
C ARG A 179 3.43 -13.53 -7.68
N GLU A 180 2.55 -14.31 -8.31
CA GLU A 180 2.13 -15.63 -7.79
C GLU A 180 3.33 -16.58 -7.65
N GLU A 181 4.21 -16.61 -8.66
CA GLU A 181 5.45 -17.38 -8.61
C GLU A 181 6.45 -16.83 -7.55
N ALA A 182 6.50 -15.52 -7.35
CA ALA A 182 7.31 -14.93 -6.28
C ALA A 182 6.81 -15.34 -4.88
N ASP A 183 5.50 -15.41 -4.68
CA ASP A 183 4.90 -15.89 -3.43
C ASP A 183 5.20 -17.37 -3.20
N ALA A 184 5.17 -18.20 -4.25
CA ALA A 184 5.60 -19.59 -4.20
C ALA A 184 7.09 -19.72 -3.87
N LEU A 185 7.93 -18.92 -4.51
CA LEU A 185 9.38 -18.87 -4.25
C LEU A 185 9.68 -18.50 -2.79
N LEU A 186 8.93 -17.57 -2.21
CA LEU A 186 9.07 -17.19 -0.80
C LEU A 186 8.74 -18.37 0.14
N LYS A 187 7.74 -19.20 -0.21
CA LYS A 187 7.44 -20.44 0.53
C LYS A 187 8.62 -21.42 0.45
N HIS A 188 9.24 -21.55 -0.72
CA HIS A 188 10.42 -22.41 -0.89
C HIS A 188 11.63 -21.87 -0.11
N PHE A 189 11.84 -20.56 -0.04
CA PHE A 189 12.88 -19.98 0.81
C PHE A 189 12.64 -20.25 2.30
N ARG A 190 11.39 -20.19 2.76
CA ARG A 190 11.06 -20.60 4.13
C ARG A 190 11.34 -22.08 4.36
N ALA A 191 10.93 -22.94 3.44
CA ALA A 191 11.23 -24.39 3.51
C ALA A 191 12.76 -24.65 3.53
N LEU A 192 13.53 -23.90 2.74
CA LEU A 192 15.00 -23.96 2.73
C LEU A 192 15.59 -23.57 4.09
N THR A 193 15.13 -22.46 4.67
CA THR A 193 15.69 -21.95 5.95
C THR A 193 15.28 -22.81 7.12
N GLN A 194 14.03 -23.29 7.17
CA GLN A 194 13.52 -24.13 8.22
C GLN A 194 14.00 -25.58 8.11
N GLY A 195 14.05 -26.13 6.89
CA GLY A 195 14.50 -27.50 6.59
C GLY A 195 15.98 -27.63 6.23
N THR A 196 16.83 -26.65 6.60
CA THR A 196 18.26 -26.67 6.25
C THR A 196 18.98 -27.90 6.78
N LYS A 197 18.62 -28.39 7.97
CA LYS A 197 19.24 -29.57 8.60
C LYS A 197 18.95 -30.83 7.80
N GLU A 198 17.70 -31.03 7.43
CA GLU A 198 17.20 -32.17 6.65
C GLU A 198 17.82 -32.18 5.24
N LEU A 199 17.88 -31.01 4.60
CA LEU A 199 18.49 -30.88 3.27
C LEU A 199 20.01 -31.11 3.30
N LYS A 200 20.70 -30.76 4.38
CA LYS A 200 22.13 -31.05 4.54
C LYS A 200 22.43 -32.55 4.75
N LEU A 201 21.51 -33.28 5.34
CA LEU A 201 21.68 -34.70 5.60
C LEU A 201 21.55 -35.58 4.32
N HIS A 202 20.78 -35.12 3.31
CA HIS A 202 20.47 -35.90 2.11
C HIS A 202 20.83 -35.14 0.83
N HIS A 203 21.99 -35.49 0.23
CA HIS A 203 22.49 -34.83 -0.98
C HIS A 203 21.49 -34.89 -2.15
N GLN A 204 20.92 -36.08 -2.45
CA GLN A 204 19.97 -36.24 -3.54
C GLN A 204 18.71 -35.39 -3.36
N ARG A 205 18.19 -35.30 -2.12
CA ARG A 205 17.02 -34.49 -1.80
C ARG A 205 17.31 -33.00 -1.93
N ARG A 206 18.50 -32.56 -1.55
CA ARG A 206 18.96 -31.19 -1.71
C ARG A 206 19.07 -30.82 -3.19
N GLU A 207 19.68 -31.65 -4.02
CA GLU A 207 19.79 -31.41 -5.46
C GLU A 207 18.41 -31.36 -6.13
N ALA A 208 17.52 -32.31 -5.84
CA ALA A 208 16.15 -32.31 -6.36
C ALA A 208 15.37 -31.07 -5.92
N PHE A 209 15.52 -30.64 -4.67
CA PHE A 209 14.88 -29.39 -4.20
C PHE A 209 15.39 -28.17 -4.95
N LEU A 210 16.70 -28.08 -5.22
CA LEU A 210 17.30 -26.96 -5.94
C LEU A 210 16.91 -26.98 -7.43
N SER A 211 16.99 -28.13 -8.12
CA SER A 211 16.74 -28.25 -9.56
C SER A 211 15.25 -28.21 -9.89
N ASP A 212 14.45 -29.04 -9.22
CA ASP A 212 13.10 -29.32 -9.65
C ASP A 212 12.08 -28.38 -9.01
N VAL A 213 12.38 -27.85 -7.82
CA VAL A 213 11.46 -26.98 -7.09
C VAL A 213 11.90 -25.52 -7.19
N LEU A 214 13.06 -25.20 -6.64
CA LEU A 214 13.49 -23.80 -6.50
C LEU A 214 13.82 -23.17 -7.85
N SER A 215 14.63 -23.86 -8.67
CA SER A 215 15.06 -23.35 -9.98
C SER A 215 13.87 -23.21 -10.94
N THR A 216 12.96 -24.17 -10.95
CA THR A 216 11.76 -24.14 -11.82
C THR A 216 10.84 -22.97 -11.49
N THR A 217 10.56 -22.74 -10.19
CA THR A 217 9.73 -21.61 -9.75
C THR A 217 10.42 -20.27 -10.04
N ALA A 218 11.72 -20.18 -9.77
CA ALA A 218 12.52 -18.98 -10.06
C ALA A 218 12.57 -18.68 -11.57
N ASP A 219 12.72 -19.71 -12.42
CA ASP A 219 12.70 -19.54 -13.87
C ASP A 219 11.32 -19.12 -14.40
N SER A 220 10.25 -19.71 -13.88
CA SER A 220 8.87 -19.28 -14.20
C SER A 220 8.64 -17.81 -13.84
N MET A 221 9.02 -17.40 -12.63
CA MET A 221 8.98 -15.99 -12.22
C MET A 221 9.79 -15.09 -13.17
N ARG A 222 11.00 -15.48 -13.51
CA ARG A 222 11.87 -14.76 -14.44
C ARG A 222 11.21 -14.59 -15.80
N ARG A 223 10.66 -15.66 -16.39
CA ARG A 223 10.00 -15.64 -17.71
C ARG A 223 8.78 -14.71 -17.71
N PHE A 224 7.92 -14.81 -16.72
CA PHE A 224 6.75 -13.93 -16.60
C PHE A 224 7.16 -12.47 -16.41
N ASN A 225 8.18 -12.18 -15.59
CA ASN A 225 8.70 -10.82 -15.43
C ASN A 225 9.24 -10.26 -16.74
N ILE A 226 10.10 -11.01 -17.43
CA ILE A 226 10.68 -10.57 -18.71
C ILE A 226 9.57 -10.33 -19.74
N SER A 227 8.61 -11.25 -19.85
CA SER A 227 7.50 -11.12 -20.80
C SER A 227 6.62 -9.92 -20.47
N GLY A 228 6.25 -9.73 -19.21
CA GLY A 228 5.44 -8.59 -18.77
C GLY A 228 6.14 -7.26 -18.99
N LEU A 229 7.44 -7.16 -18.64
CA LEU A 229 8.24 -5.96 -18.84
C LEU A 229 8.46 -5.65 -20.33
N ARG A 230 8.68 -6.66 -21.17
CA ARG A 230 8.77 -6.46 -22.63
C ARG A 230 7.51 -5.85 -23.21
N ILE A 231 6.34 -6.37 -22.86
CA ILE A 231 5.05 -5.83 -23.31
C ILE A 231 4.87 -4.39 -22.81
N TYR A 232 5.21 -4.13 -21.54
CA TYR A 232 5.11 -2.80 -20.95
C TYR A 232 6.03 -1.79 -21.63
N THR A 233 7.30 -2.16 -21.87
CA THR A 233 8.27 -1.32 -22.58
C THR A 233 7.85 -1.06 -24.01
N ALA A 234 7.38 -2.10 -24.74
CA ALA A 234 6.88 -1.94 -26.09
C ALA A 234 5.67 -0.99 -26.16
N ALA A 235 4.74 -1.08 -25.21
CA ALA A 235 3.62 -0.15 -25.11
C ALA A 235 4.08 1.30 -24.88
N GLY A 236 5.08 1.51 -24.00
CA GLY A 236 5.66 2.83 -23.77
C GLY A 236 6.34 3.40 -25.01
N SER A 237 7.14 2.57 -25.74
CA SER A 237 7.77 2.97 -27.00
C SER A 237 6.73 3.31 -28.07
N TRP A 238 5.63 2.56 -28.15
CA TRP A 238 4.51 2.88 -29.05
C TRP A 238 3.90 4.24 -28.75
N GLY A 239 3.62 4.55 -27.48
CA GLY A 239 3.12 5.87 -27.07
C GLY A 239 4.08 7.00 -27.46
N GLN A 240 5.39 6.79 -27.34
CA GLN A 240 6.42 7.75 -27.76
C GLN A 240 6.42 7.96 -29.29
N ILE A 241 6.29 6.89 -30.08
CA ILE A 241 6.19 6.96 -31.53
C ILE A 241 4.99 7.80 -31.94
N LEU A 242 3.82 7.61 -31.32
CA LEU A 242 2.63 8.40 -31.63
C LEU A 242 2.85 9.91 -31.45
N VAL A 243 3.54 10.31 -30.37
CA VAL A 243 3.86 11.73 -30.16
C VAL A 243 4.81 12.24 -31.25
N PHE A 244 5.84 11.48 -31.63
CA PHE A 244 6.73 11.87 -32.70
C PHE A 244 6.02 11.96 -34.05
N VAL A 245 5.05 11.07 -34.32
CA VAL A 245 4.20 11.16 -35.53
C VAL A 245 3.40 12.47 -35.52
N VAL A 246 2.80 12.85 -34.39
CA VAL A 246 2.09 14.14 -34.29
C VAL A 246 3.03 15.32 -34.56
N ILE A 247 4.22 15.31 -33.94
CA ILE A 247 5.23 16.35 -34.17
C ILE A 247 5.60 16.40 -35.68
N GLY A 248 5.85 15.25 -36.29
CA GLY A 248 6.16 15.17 -37.73
C GLY A 248 5.04 15.72 -38.61
N LEU A 249 3.79 15.37 -38.30
CA LEU A 249 2.64 15.92 -39.02
C LEU A 249 2.52 17.43 -38.88
N VAL A 250 2.75 17.96 -37.67
CA VAL A 250 2.71 19.39 -37.41
C VAL A 250 3.86 20.13 -38.13
N VAL A 251 5.07 19.58 -38.10
CA VAL A 251 6.27 20.24 -38.64
C VAL A 251 6.34 20.14 -40.16
N PHE A 252 6.02 18.98 -40.76
CA PHE A 252 6.24 18.75 -42.20
C PHE A 252 4.97 18.83 -43.04
N TRP A 253 3.82 18.37 -42.55
CA TRP A 253 2.60 18.33 -43.32
C TRP A 253 1.74 19.59 -43.18
N MET A 254 1.64 20.17 -41.99
CA MET A 254 0.77 21.34 -41.75
C MET A 254 1.22 22.61 -42.52
N PRO A 255 2.50 22.93 -42.71
CA PRO A 255 2.94 24.08 -43.50
C PRO A 255 2.59 23.94 -44.98
N THR A 256 2.39 22.72 -45.53
CA THR A 256 1.99 22.51 -46.92
C THR A 256 0.53 22.87 -47.15
N MET A 257 -0.31 22.83 -46.11
CA MET A 257 -1.74 23.13 -46.19
C MET A 257 -2.08 24.60 -45.89
N LYS A 258 -1.27 25.26 -45.09
CA LYS A 258 -1.50 26.63 -44.65
C LYS A 258 -0.15 27.32 -44.38
N GLN A 259 0.00 28.54 -44.84
CA GLN A 259 1.16 29.37 -44.49
C GLN A 259 1.12 29.62 -42.97
N ILE A 260 2.05 29.01 -42.23
CA ILE A 260 2.16 29.14 -40.79
C ILE A 260 3.46 29.90 -40.48
N ASP A 261 3.35 30.90 -39.64
CA ASP A 261 4.52 31.63 -39.14
C ASP A 261 5.45 30.70 -38.35
N THR A 262 6.76 30.84 -38.56
CA THR A 262 7.82 30.07 -37.90
C THR A 262 7.69 30.09 -36.38
N LYS A 263 7.26 31.23 -35.81
CA LYS A 263 7.00 31.39 -34.37
C LYS A 263 5.92 30.43 -33.89
N THR A 264 4.84 30.32 -34.61
CA THR A 264 3.71 29.43 -34.28
C THR A 264 4.11 27.97 -34.39
N LEU A 265 4.87 27.61 -35.42
CA LEU A 265 5.38 26.25 -35.62
C LEU A 265 6.33 25.81 -34.50
N THR A 266 7.24 26.72 -34.10
CA THR A 266 8.14 26.47 -32.96
C THR A 266 7.36 26.29 -31.66
N GLY A 267 6.34 27.12 -31.42
CA GLY A 267 5.46 27.00 -30.25
C GLY A 267 4.75 25.66 -30.18
N TYR A 268 4.24 25.12 -31.31
CA TYR A 268 3.64 23.80 -31.35
C TYR A 268 4.65 22.71 -31.01
N THR A 269 5.81 22.73 -31.66
CA THR A 269 6.82 21.69 -31.50
C THR A 269 7.32 21.62 -30.07
N LEU A 270 7.66 22.77 -29.46
CA LEU A 270 8.11 22.83 -28.07
C LEU A 270 7.04 22.33 -27.11
N THR A 271 5.77 22.70 -27.33
CA THR A 271 4.68 22.30 -26.43
C THR A 271 4.39 20.80 -26.54
N LEU A 272 4.43 20.22 -27.76
CA LEU A 272 4.23 18.78 -27.97
C LEU A 272 5.37 17.96 -27.36
N ILE A 273 6.62 18.39 -27.52
CA ILE A 273 7.77 17.72 -26.89
C ILE A 273 7.63 17.76 -25.37
N TYR A 274 7.26 18.90 -24.81
CA TYR A 274 7.09 19.04 -23.37
C TYR A 274 5.94 18.21 -22.81
N LEU A 275 4.86 18.03 -23.57
CA LEU A 275 3.68 17.25 -23.20
C LEU A 275 4.00 15.75 -22.97
N MET A 276 5.09 15.24 -23.58
CA MET A 276 5.50 13.83 -23.44
C MET A 276 5.75 13.44 -21.98
N THR A 277 6.47 14.25 -21.22
CA THR A 277 6.87 13.92 -19.84
C THR A 277 5.67 13.78 -18.90
N PRO A 278 4.74 14.74 -18.78
CA PRO A 278 3.58 14.60 -17.91
C PRO A 278 2.65 13.46 -18.33
N LEU A 279 2.51 13.19 -19.63
CA LEU A 279 1.73 12.04 -20.09
C LEU A 279 2.36 10.72 -19.67
N GLN A 280 3.68 10.55 -19.82
CA GLN A 280 4.39 9.36 -19.35
C GLN A 280 4.25 9.18 -17.84
N VAL A 281 4.38 10.25 -17.05
CA VAL A 281 4.20 10.20 -15.59
C VAL A 281 2.79 9.71 -15.24
N MET A 282 1.74 10.26 -15.87
CA MET A 282 0.37 9.83 -15.63
C MET A 282 0.19 8.34 -15.96
N MET A 283 0.72 7.87 -17.10
CA MET A 283 0.63 6.48 -17.51
C MET A 283 1.36 5.53 -16.55
N ASN A 284 2.54 5.91 -16.06
CA ASN A 284 3.33 5.11 -15.11
C ASN A 284 2.70 5.03 -13.71
N LEU A 285 1.91 6.02 -13.30
CA LEU A 285 1.27 6.05 -11.99
C LEU A 285 -0.07 5.29 -11.94
N MET A 286 -0.72 5.03 -13.09
CA MET A 286 -1.99 4.29 -13.15
C MET A 286 -1.96 2.91 -12.48
N PRO A 287 -0.93 2.05 -12.69
CA PRO A 287 -0.84 0.75 -12.01
C PRO A 287 -0.71 0.89 -10.48
N THR A 288 -0.07 1.96 -10.00
CA THR A 288 0.10 2.22 -8.57
C THR A 288 -1.23 2.51 -7.89
N LEU A 289 -2.12 3.28 -8.54
CA LEU A 289 -3.47 3.54 -8.03
C LEU A 289 -4.31 2.25 -7.89
N GLY A 290 -4.15 1.30 -8.82
CA GLY A 290 -4.81 0.00 -8.75
C GLY A 290 -4.38 -0.81 -7.51
N ARG A 291 -3.09 -0.83 -7.19
CA ARG A 291 -2.54 -1.51 -6.01
C ARG A 291 -3.07 -0.94 -4.70
N VAL A 292 -3.25 0.36 -4.65
CA VAL A 292 -3.77 1.05 -3.47
C VAL A 292 -5.19 0.63 -3.13
N ASN A 293 -6.07 0.50 -4.11
CA ASN A 293 -7.44 0.05 -3.87
C ASN A 293 -7.48 -1.37 -3.26
N VAL A 294 -6.57 -2.26 -3.69
CA VAL A 294 -6.45 -3.60 -3.12
C VAL A 294 -5.92 -3.56 -1.69
N ALA A 295 -4.88 -2.77 -1.44
CA ALA A 295 -4.30 -2.61 -0.10
C ALA A 295 -5.31 -1.96 0.87
N LEU A 296 -6.05 -0.93 0.44
CA LEU A 296 -7.12 -0.31 1.21
C LEU A 296 -8.18 -1.33 1.64
N LYS A 297 -8.65 -2.17 0.70
CA LYS A 297 -9.64 -3.20 1.00
C LYS A 297 -9.09 -4.20 2.01
N LYS A 298 -7.85 -4.68 1.83
CA LYS A 298 -7.21 -5.63 2.77
C LYS A 298 -7.09 -5.06 4.19
N VAL A 299 -6.64 -3.80 4.32
CA VAL A 299 -6.50 -3.15 5.64
C VAL A 299 -7.87 -2.85 6.26
N GLU A 300 -8.88 -2.49 5.45
CA GLU A 300 -10.26 -2.29 5.92
C GLU A 300 -10.87 -3.61 6.40
N ASP A 301 -10.72 -4.70 5.63
CA ASP A 301 -11.18 -6.04 6.01
C ASP A 301 -10.48 -6.53 7.29
N LEU A 302 -9.17 -6.30 7.41
CA LEU A 302 -8.40 -6.61 8.61
C LEU A 302 -8.87 -5.76 9.80
N GLY A 303 -9.05 -4.46 9.62
CA GLY A 303 -9.52 -3.55 10.65
C GLY A 303 -10.92 -3.91 11.15
N LEU A 304 -11.85 -4.27 10.25
CA LEU A 304 -13.18 -4.77 10.58
C LEU A 304 -13.07 -6.11 11.31
N ALA A 305 -12.17 -6.99 10.87
CA ALA A 305 -11.92 -8.25 11.53
C ALA A 305 -11.37 -8.05 12.95
N LEU A 306 -10.52 -7.09 13.20
CA LEU A 306 -9.99 -6.78 14.53
C LEU A 306 -11.02 -6.09 15.45
N THR A 307 -11.92 -5.27 14.91
CA THR A 307 -12.89 -4.47 15.69
C THR A 307 -14.26 -5.13 15.85
N SER A 308 -14.58 -6.20 15.14
CA SER A 308 -15.86 -6.90 15.22
C SER A 308 -16.00 -7.81 16.46
N GLY A 309 -14.97 -7.89 17.33
CA GLY A 309 -15.07 -8.37 18.70
C GLY A 309 -15.23 -7.18 19.65
N ARG A 310 -15.83 -7.38 20.84
CA ARG A 310 -15.76 -6.39 21.90
C ARG A 310 -14.29 -6.00 22.09
N VAL A 311 -13.98 -4.71 21.94
CA VAL A 311 -12.70 -4.16 22.36
C VAL A 311 -12.62 -4.48 23.85
N GLU A 312 -11.59 -5.19 24.28
CA GLU A 312 -11.35 -5.43 25.69
C GLU A 312 -11.29 -4.06 26.35
N GLY A 313 -12.18 -3.83 27.33
CA GLY A 313 -12.53 -2.48 27.76
C GLY A 313 -11.41 -1.78 28.48
N GLU A 314 -11.22 -0.52 28.20
CA GLU A 314 -10.58 0.40 29.13
C GLU A 314 -11.48 0.51 30.39
N GLY A 315 -11.20 -0.30 31.44
CA GLY A 315 -11.60 0.04 32.75
C GLY A 315 -12.79 -0.61 33.43
N GLY A 316 -12.63 -1.85 33.85
CA GLY A 316 -13.27 -2.33 35.07
C GLY A 316 -12.17 -2.47 36.13
N SER A 317 -12.09 -1.55 37.06
CA SER A 317 -11.07 -1.64 38.12
C SER A 317 -11.37 -2.81 39.06
N LEU A 318 -10.74 -3.96 38.79
CA LEU A 318 -10.57 -4.96 39.86
C LEU A 318 -9.65 -4.32 40.91
N LYS A 319 -10.21 -3.95 42.04
CA LYS A 319 -9.45 -3.40 43.20
C LYS A 319 -8.57 -4.45 43.88
N LEU A 320 -7.97 -5.36 43.10
CA LEU A 320 -7.09 -6.41 43.62
C LEU A 320 -5.64 -5.94 43.59
N ARG A 321 -5.03 -5.81 44.77
CA ARG A 321 -3.58 -5.85 44.89
C ARG A 321 -3.15 -7.31 44.72
N GLY A 322 -2.11 -7.59 43.93
CA GLY A 322 -1.70 -8.94 43.53
C GLY A 322 -1.41 -9.95 44.65
N SER A 323 -1.44 -9.53 45.93
CA SER A 323 -1.26 -10.37 47.13
C SER A 323 -2.56 -10.89 47.75
N ASP A 324 -3.74 -10.41 47.31
CA ASP A 324 -4.98 -10.59 48.07
C ASP A 324 -5.95 -11.61 47.44
N TRP A 325 -5.50 -12.38 46.42
CA TRP A 325 -6.36 -13.41 45.85
C TRP A 325 -6.44 -14.65 46.80
N GLN A 326 -7.64 -15.20 46.93
CA GLN A 326 -7.92 -16.33 47.84
C GLN A 326 -8.22 -17.61 47.05
N SER A 327 -8.92 -17.53 45.95
CA SER A 327 -9.20 -18.68 45.07
C SER A 327 -9.43 -18.23 43.64
N LEU A 328 -9.00 -19.10 42.71
CA LEU A 328 -9.30 -19.02 41.29
C LEU A 328 -10.09 -20.28 40.92
N GLU A 329 -11.30 -20.10 40.41
CA GLU A 329 -12.21 -21.19 40.09
C GLU A 329 -12.58 -21.21 38.61
N LEU A 330 -12.53 -22.38 38.01
CA LEU A 330 -13.10 -22.66 36.69
C LEU A 330 -14.36 -23.49 36.92
N VAL A 331 -15.50 -23.04 36.41
CA VAL A 331 -16.81 -23.68 36.65
C VAL A 331 -17.40 -24.04 35.30
N GLY A 332 -17.36 -25.34 34.94
CA GLY A 332 -17.91 -25.83 33.68
C GLY A 332 -17.29 -25.25 32.43
N VAL A 333 -16.03 -24.83 32.50
CA VAL A 333 -15.36 -24.11 31.38
C VAL A 333 -15.18 -25.03 30.19
N THR A 334 -15.73 -24.64 29.05
CA THR A 334 -15.50 -25.27 27.74
C THR A 334 -14.85 -24.32 26.77
N HIS A 335 -14.09 -24.86 25.80
CA HIS A 335 -13.52 -24.09 24.71
C HIS A 335 -13.38 -24.93 23.46
N GLU A 336 -13.96 -24.43 22.33
CA GLU A 336 -13.90 -25.07 21.03
C GLU A 336 -12.78 -24.47 20.18
N TYR A 337 -11.81 -25.28 19.78
CA TYR A 337 -10.75 -24.87 18.87
C TYR A 337 -11.13 -25.25 17.42
N LYS A 338 -11.48 -24.24 16.62
CA LYS A 338 -11.79 -24.39 15.19
C LYS A 338 -10.50 -24.39 14.37
N VAL A 339 -10.10 -25.52 13.84
CA VAL A 339 -8.98 -25.64 12.88
C VAL A 339 -9.53 -25.52 11.47
N GLU A 340 -9.23 -24.43 10.75
CA GLU A 340 -9.71 -24.18 9.37
C GLU A 340 -9.34 -25.29 8.36
N SER A 341 -8.42 -26.20 8.67
CA SER A 341 -7.89 -27.21 7.74
C SER A 341 -8.34 -28.66 7.99
N VAL A 342 -9.10 -28.92 9.05
CA VAL A 342 -9.55 -30.30 9.40
C VAL A 342 -10.98 -30.22 9.91
N ASP A 343 -11.88 -31.07 9.38
CA ASP A 343 -13.28 -31.19 9.81
C ASP A 343 -13.47 -31.69 11.26
N ALA A 344 -12.42 -31.70 12.08
CA ALA A 344 -12.45 -32.09 13.48
C ALA A 344 -12.30 -30.92 14.40
N ASN A 345 -13.39 -30.46 14.99
CA ASN A 345 -13.38 -29.50 16.07
C ASN A 345 -12.87 -30.18 17.34
N PHE A 346 -11.83 -29.62 17.95
CA PHE A 346 -11.38 -30.08 19.27
C PHE A 346 -12.10 -29.26 20.33
N MET A 347 -12.84 -29.94 21.21
CA MET A 347 -13.51 -29.32 22.35
C MET A 347 -12.74 -29.67 23.63
N LEU A 348 -12.31 -28.65 24.35
CA LEU A 348 -11.74 -28.77 25.68
C LEU A 348 -12.85 -28.54 26.74
N GLY A 349 -12.99 -29.46 27.68
CA GLY A 349 -13.93 -29.33 28.78
C GLY A 349 -15.11 -30.32 28.75
N PRO A 350 -16.11 -30.15 29.65
CA PRO A 350 -16.18 -29.10 30.69
C PRO A 350 -15.16 -29.28 31.82
N ILE A 351 -14.47 -28.21 32.20
CA ILE A 351 -13.43 -28.21 33.23
C ILE A 351 -13.97 -27.56 34.48
N ASN A 352 -13.84 -28.29 35.59
CA ASN A 352 -14.08 -27.78 36.93
C ASN A 352 -12.77 -27.88 37.75
N MET A 353 -12.23 -26.75 38.17
CA MET A 353 -10.95 -26.70 38.88
C MET A 353 -10.95 -25.50 39.85
N LYS A 354 -10.35 -25.70 41.02
CA LYS A 354 -10.14 -24.63 41.99
C LYS A 354 -8.66 -24.59 42.40
N LEU A 355 -8.09 -23.41 42.37
CA LEU A 355 -6.68 -23.13 42.68
C LEU A 355 -6.59 -22.19 43.89
N TYR A 356 -5.62 -22.42 44.72
CA TYR A 356 -5.37 -21.63 45.94
C TYR A 356 -3.96 -21.04 45.98
N PRO A 357 -3.74 -19.97 46.74
CA PRO A 357 -2.40 -19.40 46.93
C PRO A 357 -1.42 -20.43 47.48
N GLY A 358 -0.19 -20.41 46.97
CA GLY A 358 0.88 -21.31 47.40
C GLY A 358 0.82 -22.74 46.86
N GLU A 359 -0.18 -23.09 46.05
CA GLU A 359 -0.25 -24.42 45.43
C GLU A 359 0.71 -24.54 44.23
N LEU A 360 1.29 -25.73 44.09
CA LEU A 360 2.05 -26.16 42.94
C LEU A 360 1.20 -27.18 42.15
N VAL A 361 0.71 -26.76 40.98
CA VAL A 361 -0.20 -27.60 40.16
C VAL A 361 0.51 -28.05 38.92
N PHE A 362 0.49 -29.37 38.64
CA PHE A 362 1.03 -29.96 37.43
C PHE A 362 -0.10 -30.35 36.47
N ILE A 363 -0.08 -29.79 35.24
CA ILE A 363 -1.01 -30.15 34.17
C ILE A 363 -0.29 -31.17 33.27
N VAL A 364 -0.72 -32.41 33.34
CA VAL A 364 -0.13 -33.55 32.57
C VAL A 364 -1.07 -34.03 31.50
N GLY A 365 -0.51 -34.55 30.42
CA GLY A 365 -1.29 -35.09 29.28
C GLY A 365 -0.44 -35.20 28.02
N GLY A 366 -0.92 -35.94 27.02
CA GLY A 366 -0.26 -36.12 25.74
C GLY A 366 -0.19 -34.87 24.88
N ASN A 367 0.53 -34.91 23.76
CA ASN A 367 0.53 -33.83 22.80
C ASN A 367 -0.88 -33.62 22.21
N GLY A 368 -1.32 -32.36 22.09
CA GLY A 368 -2.67 -32.03 21.59
C GLY A 368 -3.81 -32.18 22.63
N SER A 369 -3.53 -32.53 23.90
CA SER A 369 -4.56 -32.68 24.95
C SER A 369 -5.17 -31.40 25.47
N GLY A 370 -4.81 -30.23 24.96
CA GLY A 370 -5.37 -28.93 25.36
C GLY A 370 -4.66 -28.23 26.52
N LYS A 371 -3.48 -28.68 26.97
CA LYS A 371 -2.74 -28.05 28.08
C LYS A 371 -2.47 -26.56 27.85
N THR A 372 -1.97 -26.20 26.68
CA THR A 372 -1.71 -24.79 26.33
C THR A 372 -3.00 -23.98 26.23
N THR A 373 -4.09 -24.58 25.72
CA THR A 373 -5.41 -23.95 25.66
C THR A 373 -5.96 -23.69 27.07
N LEU A 374 -5.82 -24.67 27.97
CA LEU A 374 -6.19 -24.49 29.38
C LEU A 374 -5.37 -23.37 30.04
N ALA A 375 -4.05 -23.31 29.80
CA ALA A 375 -3.21 -22.22 30.34
C ALA A 375 -3.66 -20.86 29.82
N LYS A 376 -4.03 -20.73 28.53
CA LYS A 376 -4.56 -19.51 27.94
C LYS A 376 -5.93 -19.12 28.52
N LEU A 377 -6.78 -20.07 28.86
CA LEU A 377 -8.06 -19.84 29.57
C LEU A 377 -7.82 -19.37 31.00
N ILE A 378 -6.98 -20.08 31.77
CA ILE A 378 -6.62 -19.71 33.15
C ILE A 378 -6.08 -18.28 33.24
N THR A 379 -5.22 -17.90 32.30
CA THR A 379 -4.60 -16.57 32.25
C THR A 379 -5.51 -15.48 31.63
N GLY A 380 -6.72 -15.83 31.19
CA GLY A 380 -7.66 -14.90 30.57
C GLY A 380 -7.26 -14.43 29.16
N LEU A 381 -6.24 -15.05 28.53
CA LEU A 381 -5.90 -14.79 27.13
C LEU A 381 -6.97 -15.32 26.16
N TYR A 382 -7.67 -16.39 26.57
CA TYR A 382 -8.88 -16.88 25.93
C TYR A 382 -10.08 -16.63 26.83
N ALA A 383 -11.23 -16.36 26.22
CA ALA A 383 -12.51 -16.39 26.88
C ALA A 383 -13.08 -17.82 26.80
N PRO A 384 -13.74 -18.36 27.84
CA PRO A 384 -14.49 -19.58 27.72
C PRO A 384 -15.70 -19.41 26.78
N ASP A 385 -16.02 -20.46 26.02
CA ASP A 385 -17.22 -20.48 25.18
C ASP A 385 -18.46 -20.77 26.04
N GLU A 386 -18.32 -21.68 27.03
CA GLU A 386 -19.32 -21.93 28.06
C GLU A 386 -18.64 -22.04 29.44
N GLY A 387 -19.44 -21.86 30.50
CA GLY A 387 -18.92 -21.82 31.85
C GLY A 387 -18.32 -20.45 32.21
N GLU A 388 -17.68 -20.35 33.35
CA GLU A 388 -17.10 -19.10 33.82
C GLU A 388 -15.82 -19.31 34.65
N ILE A 389 -14.96 -18.28 34.62
CA ILE A 389 -13.78 -18.20 35.47
C ILE A 389 -14.09 -17.18 36.56
N ARG A 390 -13.83 -17.55 37.83
CA ARG A 390 -14.09 -16.70 39.00
C ARG A 390 -12.82 -16.47 39.78
N LEU A 391 -12.61 -15.23 40.16
CA LEU A 391 -11.53 -14.86 41.10
C LEU A 391 -12.17 -14.38 42.40
N ASN A 392 -11.87 -15.04 43.54
CA ASN A 392 -12.49 -14.78 44.83
C ASN A 392 -14.03 -14.83 44.80
N GLY A 393 -14.61 -15.68 43.93
CA GLY A 393 -16.03 -15.78 43.71
C GLY A 393 -16.61 -14.75 42.71
N GLU A 394 -15.86 -13.73 42.29
CA GLU A 394 -16.31 -12.75 41.27
C GLU A 394 -16.02 -13.28 39.87
N PRO A 395 -17.00 -13.25 38.96
CA PRO A 395 -16.81 -13.73 37.59
C PRO A 395 -15.90 -12.78 36.77
N ILE A 396 -15.02 -13.36 35.94
CA ILE A 396 -14.18 -12.65 35.03
C ILE A 396 -14.95 -12.41 33.74
N THR A 397 -15.25 -11.14 33.51
CA THR A 397 -15.98 -10.64 32.33
C THR A 397 -15.04 -9.92 31.36
N ASP A 398 -15.54 -9.50 30.20
CA ASP A 398 -14.76 -8.71 29.23
C ASP A 398 -14.30 -7.36 29.82
N GLU A 399 -15.02 -6.82 30.83
CA GLU A 399 -14.73 -5.53 31.45
C GLU A 399 -13.56 -5.57 32.46
N ASN A 400 -13.37 -6.70 33.17
CA ASN A 400 -12.34 -6.83 34.20
C ASN A 400 -11.19 -7.79 33.80
N ARG A 401 -11.27 -8.39 32.58
CA ARG A 401 -10.29 -9.40 32.13
C ARG A 401 -8.88 -8.84 31.98
N GLU A 402 -8.74 -7.57 31.61
CA GLU A 402 -7.42 -6.93 31.46
C GLU A 402 -6.72 -6.79 32.84
N ASP A 403 -7.44 -6.34 33.83
CA ASP A 403 -6.91 -6.26 35.20
C ASP A 403 -6.60 -7.66 35.77
N TYR A 404 -7.47 -8.64 35.47
CA TYR A 404 -7.23 -10.03 35.85
C TYR A 404 -5.92 -10.58 35.27
N ARG A 405 -5.61 -10.28 34.00
CA ARG A 405 -4.35 -10.70 33.34
C ARG A 405 -3.11 -10.16 34.04
N GLN A 406 -3.18 -8.99 34.68
CA GLN A 406 -2.03 -8.39 35.40
C GLN A 406 -1.61 -9.22 36.64
N LEU A 407 -2.42 -10.18 37.07
CA LEU A 407 -2.08 -11.07 38.18
C LEU A 407 -1.14 -12.20 37.76
N PHE A 408 -0.93 -12.43 36.48
CA PHE A 408 -0.17 -13.58 35.95
C PHE A 408 1.20 -13.18 35.41
N SER A 409 2.17 -14.06 35.62
CA SER A 409 3.42 -14.11 34.89
C SER A 409 3.49 -15.47 34.18
N VAL A 410 3.64 -15.51 32.88
CA VAL A 410 3.53 -16.73 32.07
C VAL A 410 4.72 -16.88 31.15
N ILE A 411 5.21 -18.11 30.98
CA ILE A 411 6.20 -18.49 29.99
C ILE A 411 5.56 -19.55 29.09
N PHE A 412 5.35 -19.23 27.82
CA PHE A 412 4.87 -20.16 26.82
C PHE A 412 6.03 -20.84 26.07
N SER A 413 5.79 -22.04 25.53
CA SER A 413 6.81 -22.86 24.84
C SER A 413 7.17 -22.33 23.43
N ASP A 414 6.36 -21.48 22.87
CA ASP A 414 6.49 -20.86 21.55
C ASP A 414 7.20 -19.48 21.57
N PHE A 415 8.00 -19.28 22.59
CA PHE A 415 8.80 -18.06 22.78
C PHE A 415 10.13 -18.13 22.02
#